data_7815174e0d22cdb13e010cd0e5944ed1
#
_entry.id   7815174e0d22cdb13e010cd0e5944ed1
#
_cell.length_a   1.000
_cell.length_b   1.000
_cell.length_c   1.000
_cell.angle_alpha   90.00
_cell.angle_beta   90.00
_cell.angle_gamma   90.00
#
_symmetry.space_group_name_H-M   'P 1'
#
loop_
_entity.id
_entity.type
_entity.pdbx_description
1 polymer ?
#
loop_
_entity_poly.entity_id
_entity_poly.type
_entity_poly.pdbx_seq_one_letter_code
_entity_poly.pdbx_strand_id
1 'polypeptide(L)'
;MTSTKIGFALIFISALLSYRPAICQERLRTMVLTDIENEPDDAQSLVRFLTYANQWDIEGIIATTSYWKKNSIADWRIHEILKAYNKVQPNLLKHEKGYPSYESLVTKVKRGLPQYGMGGVGDGKDSEGSDWIIKVLEKNDHRPVWIQVWGGANCLAQALWKIKNTMSPKEASKLYGKVRVYTISDQDDSGPWIRKNFPELFYICSPGYEHNGAGGYHYATWSGISGDTFHGRFTGANRQVISKEWIRENIQENHGPLGAEYPDVEYLMEGDSPSFLYLVPNGLSDPENPYQGNWGGRYEFYTPRTRKWFFEPETRPFWSNTEDEYLSPHDGNSHTSHHVTIWRWRTAFQNDMAARMDWCIKDYQEANHPPTPKLSHEKELALKSGGQLILDASLSNDPDNDRLTYNWFHYRESGTYLGQVKIENPEQAKVQIVLPVVETPKTLHFILQVTDSGNPTLTRYQRVVLTVLPK
;
A
#
# COMPACT_ATOMS: atom_id res chain seq x y z
N MET A 1 80.33 16.94 3.17
CA MET A 1 79.41 15.84 2.85
C MET A 1 78.34 15.82 3.90
N THR A 2 77.22 16.47 3.65
CA THR A 2 76.05 16.59 4.57
C THR A 2 74.92 15.74 4.01
N SER A 3 74.57 14.70 4.76
CA SER A 3 73.46 13.75 4.44
C SER A 3 72.14 14.29 4.97
N THR A 4 71.24 14.63 4.08
CA THR A 4 69.86 15.05 4.40
C THR A 4 68.96 13.82 4.52
N LYS A 5 68.48 13.55 5.72
CA LYS A 5 67.44 12.50 5.96
C LYS A 5 66.08 13.08 5.69
N ILE A 6 65.37 12.53 4.69
CA ILE A 6 63.97 12.80 4.40
C ILE A 6 63.13 11.83 5.26
N GLY A 7 62.39 12.39 6.21
CA GLY A 7 61.45 11.61 7.01
C GLY A 7 60.08 11.56 6.31
N PHE A 8 59.59 10.35 6.02
CA PHE A 8 58.23 10.11 5.56
C PHE A 8 57.29 10.07 6.78
N ALA A 9 56.38 11.02 6.88
CA ALA A 9 55.28 11.01 7.84
C ALA A 9 54.12 10.19 7.26
N LEU A 10 53.84 9.03 7.83
CA LEU A 10 52.61 8.28 7.58
C LEU A 10 51.46 8.94 8.31
N ILE A 11 50.54 9.53 7.57
CA ILE A 11 49.29 10.03 8.10
C ILE A 11 48.31 8.84 8.15
N PHE A 12 48.06 8.31 9.37
CA PHE A 12 46.98 7.37 9.61
C PHE A 12 45.68 8.13 9.62
N ILE A 13 44.85 8.02 8.55
CA ILE A 13 43.47 8.43 8.53
C ILE A 13 42.68 7.30 9.21
N SER A 14 42.37 7.44 10.50
CA SER A 14 41.40 6.58 11.19
C SER A 14 40.00 6.92 10.69
N ALA A 15 39.48 6.07 9.81
CA ALA A 15 38.06 6.11 9.46
C ALA A 15 37.25 5.72 10.71
N LEU A 16 36.66 6.71 11.37
CA LEU A 16 35.60 6.50 12.37
C LEU A 16 34.39 5.91 11.62
N LEU A 17 34.29 4.59 11.62
CA LEU A 17 33.05 3.87 11.29
C LEU A 17 32.01 4.30 12.35
N SER A 18 31.20 5.30 12.01
CA SER A 18 30.01 5.63 12.77
C SER A 18 29.03 4.46 12.65
N TYR A 19 29.01 3.63 13.67
CA TYR A 19 27.99 2.59 13.85
C TYR A 19 26.65 3.33 13.99
N ARG A 20 25.91 3.47 12.88
CA ARG A 20 24.50 3.85 12.93
C ARG A 20 23.74 2.58 13.33
N PRO A 21 23.11 2.53 14.50
CA PRO A 21 22.23 1.42 14.82
C PRO A 21 21.19 1.33 13.69
N ALA A 22 20.87 0.12 13.25
CA ALA A 22 19.77 -0.11 12.34
C ALA A 22 18.53 0.53 12.97
N ILE A 23 18.07 1.64 12.42
CA ILE A 23 16.81 2.27 12.84
C ILE A 23 15.76 1.23 12.45
N CYS A 24 15.20 0.54 13.45
CA CYS A 24 14.01 -0.28 13.25
C CYS A 24 12.97 0.65 12.63
N GLN A 25 12.56 0.39 11.40
CA GLN A 25 11.56 1.22 10.74
C GLN A 25 10.31 1.21 11.61
N GLU A 26 9.90 2.38 12.10
CA GLU A 26 8.70 2.49 12.93
C GLU A 26 7.50 2.01 12.12
N ARG A 27 6.63 1.21 12.74
CA ARG A 27 5.42 0.75 12.08
C ARG A 27 4.53 1.93 11.71
N LEU A 28 3.90 1.86 10.56
CA LEU A 28 2.87 2.83 10.18
C LEU A 28 1.66 2.68 11.11
N ARG A 29 1.00 3.79 11.43
CA ARG A 29 -0.27 3.80 12.14
C ARG A 29 -1.40 3.83 11.13
N THR A 30 -2.38 2.95 11.28
CA THR A 30 -3.48 2.87 10.33
C THR A 30 -4.84 2.73 10.99
N MET A 31 -5.87 3.21 10.30
CA MET A 31 -7.27 3.13 10.69
C MET A 31 -8.13 2.84 9.45
N VAL A 32 -9.15 2.00 9.61
CA VAL A 32 -10.08 1.62 8.54
C VAL A 32 -11.46 2.20 8.80
N LEU A 33 -12.08 2.77 7.76
CA LEU A 33 -13.48 3.18 7.71
C LEU A 33 -14.19 2.31 6.67
N THR A 34 -15.12 1.44 7.08
CA THR A 34 -15.70 0.38 6.25
C THR A 34 -17.22 0.40 6.30
N ASP A 35 -17.90 0.26 5.17
CA ASP A 35 -19.33 0.02 5.08
C ASP A 35 -19.68 -1.48 5.00
N ILE A 36 -18.83 -2.31 5.62
CA ILE A 36 -18.93 -3.77 5.67
C ILE A 36 -20.38 -4.28 5.71
N GLU A 37 -20.66 -5.39 5.01
CA GLU A 37 -22.02 -5.92 4.76
C GLU A 37 -22.85 -5.04 3.83
N ASN A 38 -22.20 -4.22 3.02
CA ASN A 38 -22.82 -3.70 1.80
C ASN A 38 -22.66 -4.70 0.66
N GLU A 39 -21.41 -5.04 0.36
CA GLU A 39 -20.97 -6.08 -0.58
C GLU A 39 -19.99 -7.02 0.16
N PRO A 40 -19.66 -8.20 -0.38
CA PRO A 40 -18.75 -9.13 0.28
C PRO A 40 -17.32 -8.64 0.42
N ASP A 41 -16.88 -7.70 -0.41
CA ASP A 41 -15.47 -7.31 -0.58
C ASP A 41 -14.85 -6.64 0.64
N ASP A 42 -15.59 -5.85 1.42
CA ASP A 42 -15.14 -5.33 2.72
C ASP A 42 -14.78 -6.46 3.70
N ALA A 43 -15.62 -7.50 3.79
CA ALA A 43 -15.36 -8.65 4.66
C ALA A 43 -14.15 -9.44 4.16
N GLN A 44 -14.00 -9.64 2.84
CA GLN A 44 -12.83 -10.23 2.22
C GLN A 44 -11.57 -9.41 2.55
N SER A 45 -11.64 -8.10 2.36
CA SER A 45 -10.54 -7.16 2.64
C SER A 45 -10.17 -7.15 4.12
N LEU A 46 -11.14 -7.24 5.04
CA LEU A 46 -10.87 -7.31 6.48
C LEU A 46 -10.17 -8.61 6.87
N VAL A 47 -10.56 -9.75 6.29
CA VAL A 47 -9.87 -11.03 6.51
C VAL A 47 -8.40 -10.91 6.09
N ARG A 48 -8.12 -10.40 4.88
CA ARG A 48 -6.75 -10.14 4.43
C ARG A 48 -6.02 -9.16 5.34
N PHE A 49 -6.63 -8.02 5.67
CA PHE A 49 -6.05 -7.00 6.54
C PHE A 49 -5.54 -7.56 7.87
N LEU A 50 -6.30 -8.49 8.46
CA LEU A 50 -5.94 -9.11 9.73
C LEU A 50 -4.76 -10.08 9.60
N THR A 51 -4.54 -10.71 8.45
CA THR A 51 -3.34 -11.52 8.23
C THR A 51 -2.07 -10.69 8.10
N TYR A 52 -2.21 -9.37 7.86
CA TYR A 52 -1.11 -8.40 7.83
C TYR A 52 -1.06 -7.52 9.09
N ALA A 53 -1.85 -7.81 10.12
CA ALA A 53 -1.99 -6.95 11.30
C ALA A 53 -0.69 -6.73 12.08
N ASN A 54 0.33 -7.55 11.84
CA ASN A 54 1.68 -7.40 12.40
C ASN A 54 2.53 -6.33 11.69
N GLN A 55 2.12 -5.84 10.52
CA GLN A 55 2.91 -4.90 9.71
C GLN A 55 2.72 -3.43 10.13
N TRP A 56 1.67 -3.12 10.88
CA TRP A 56 1.31 -1.76 11.30
C TRP A 56 0.68 -1.72 12.69
N ASP A 57 0.55 -0.51 13.22
CA ASP A 57 -0.19 -0.25 14.45
C ASP A 57 -1.63 0.11 14.07
N ILE A 58 -2.55 -0.85 14.24
CA ILE A 58 -3.97 -0.63 13.98
C ILE A 58 -4.52 0.27 15.08
N GLU A 59 -5.03 1.45 14.71
CA GLU A 59 -5.56 2.46 15.61
C GLU A 59 -7.09 2.44 15.69
N GLY A 60 -7.78 1.92 14.67
CA GLY A 60 -9.23 1.83 14.65
C GLY A 60 -9.76 1.02 13.48
N ILE A 61 -10.93 0.41 13.67
CA ILE A 61 -11.77 -0.18 12.62
C ILE A 61 -13.18 0.37 12.86
N ILE A 62 -13.65 1.25 11.95
CA ILE A 62 -14.84 2.05 12.15
C ILE A 62 -15.89 1.65 11.12
N ALA A 63 -17.05 1.17 11.59
CA ALA A 63 -18.18 0.91 10.71
C ALA A 63 -18.84 2.24 10.29
N THR A 64 -18.95 2.47 8.97
CA THR A 64 -19.51 3.70 8.38
C THR A 64 -20.67 3.40 7.45
N THR A 65 -21.25 4.45 6.87
CA THR A 65 -22.20 4.38 5.77
C THR A 65 -21.48 4.58 4.43
N SER A 66 -22.19 4.31 3.32
CA SER A 66 -21.76 4.64 1.97
C SER A 66 -22.95 5.00 1.09
N TYR A 67 -22.69 5.27 -0.18
CA TYR A 67 -23.76 5.44 -1.18
C TYR A 67 -24.70 4.23 -1.24
N TRP A 68 -24.17 3.04 -1.06
CA TRP A 68 -24.90 1.78 -1.17
C TRP A 68 -25.55 1.37 0.16
N LYS A 69 -25.01 1.85 1.30
CA LYS A 69 -25.49 1.56 2.66
C LYS A 69 -25.71 2.85 3.46
N LYS A 70 -26.79 3.58 3.13
CA LYS A 70 -26.98 4.96 3.59
C LYS A 70 -27.42 5.12 5.04
N ASN A 71 -28.17 4.16 5.59
CA ASN A 71 -28.92 4.34 6.83
C ASN A 71 -28.62 3.25 7.88
N SER A 72 -27.58 2.46 7.66
CA SER A 72 -27.18 1.39 8.59
C SER A 72 -25.67 1.22 8.60
N ILE A 73 -25.17 0.61 9.66
CA ILE A 73 -23.79 0.18 9.84
C ILE A 73 -23.79 -1.25 10.35
N ALA A 74 -22.69 -2.01 10.15
CA ALA A 74 -22.62 -3.41 10.52
C ALA A 74 -21.34 -3.73 11.32
N ASP A 75 -21.12 -3.01 12.43
CA ASP A 75 -20.01 -3.27 13.36
C ASP A 75 -20.01 -4.70 13.92
N TRP A 76 -21.16 -5.36 13.99
CA TRP A 76 -21.29 -6.75 14.40
C TRP A 76 -20.46 -7.71 13.53
N ARG A 77 -20.37 -7.46 12.22
CA ARG A 77 -19.60 -8.29 11.30
C ARG A 77 -18.09 -8.17 11.56
N ILE A 78 -17.61 -6.97 11.87
CA ILE A 78 -16.22 -6.76 12.29
C ILE A 78 -15.92 -7.61 13.52
N HIS A 79 -16.80 -7.63 14.51
CA HIS A 79 -16.64 -8.43 15.72
C HIS A 79 -16.63 -9.94 15.44
N GLU A 80 -17.40 -10.44 14.48
CA GLU A 80 -17.38 -11.86 14.08
C GLU A 80 -16.04 -12.25 13.48
N ILE A 81 -15.55 -11.47 12.51
CA ILE A 81 -14.24 -11.71 11.86
C ILE A 81 -13.11 -11.61 12.89
N LEU A 82 -13.17 -10.65 13.84
CA LEU A 82 -12.18 -10.56 14.92
C LEU A 82 -12.20 -11.77 15.85
N LYS A 83 -13.39 -12.37 16.13
CA LYS A 83 -13.48 -13.63 16.91
C LYS A 83 -12.82 -14.79 16.17
N ALA A 84 -12.94 -14.84 14.84
CA ALA A 84 -12.27 -15.84 14.02
C ALA A 84 -10.74 -15.62 14.01
N TYR A 85 -10.30 -14.36 13.86
CA TYR A 85 -8.88 -13.97 13.99
C TYR A 85 -8.29 -14.42 15.34
N ASN A 86 -8.98 -14.23 16.45
CA ASN A 86 -8.53 -14.64 17.76
C ASN A 86 -8.11 -16.11 17.84
N LYS A 87 -8.81 -16.97 17.09
CA LYS A 87 -8.54 -18.42 17.08
C LYS A 87 -7.28 -18.78 16.28
N VAL A 88 -6.88 -17.96 15.31
CA VAL A 88 -5.69 -18.20 14.46
C VAL A 88 -4.48 -17.35 14.89
N GLN A 89 -4.68 -16.27 15.63
CA GLN A 89 -3.64 -15.35 16.08
C GLN A 89 -2.48 -16.05 16.80
N PRO A 90 -2.69 -17.04 17.70
CA PRO A 90 -1.58 -17.76 18.33
C PRO A 90 -0.70 -18.51 17.30
N ASN A 91 -1.28 -18.99 16.21
CA ASN A 91 -0.51 -19.64 15.16
C ASN A 91 0.27 -18.62 14.30
N LEU A 92 -0.35 -17.52 13.91
CA LEU A 92 0.31 -16.41 13.22
C LEU A 92 1.56 -15.92 13.98
N LEU A 93 1.51 -15.87 15.29
CA LEU A 93 2.64 -15.47 16.15
C LEU A 93 3.83 -16.46 16.13
N LYS A 94 3.65 -17.70 15.66
CA LYS A 94 4.75 -18.65 15.45
C LYS A 94 5.60 -18.25 14.22
N HIS A 95 4.99 -17.61 13.23
CA HIS A 95 5.63 -17.20 11.98
C HIS A 95 6.30 -15.83 12.10
N GLU A 96 5.56 -14.83 12.57
CA GLU A 96 6.08 -13.47 12.78
C GLU A 96 5.53 -12.87 14.08
N LYS A 97 6.36 -12.08 14.74
CA LYS A 97 5.94 -11.33 15.93
C LYS A 97 5.07 -10.12 15.54
N GLY A 98 4.29 -9.62 16.50
CA GLY A 98 3.64 -8.32 16.39
C GLY A 98 2.18 -8.36 16.01
N TYR A 99 1.58 -9.52 15.83
CA TYR A 99 0.13 -9.65 15.69
C TYR A 99 -0.57 -9.18 16.96
N PRO A 100 -1.46 -8.17 16.87
CA PRO A 100 -2.17 -7.65 18.05
C PRO A 100 -3.12 -8.70 18.62
N SER A 101 -3.37 -8.63 19.93
CA SER A 101 -4.37 -9.51 20.55
C SER A 101 -5.80 -9.09 20.18
N TYR A 102 -6.72 -10.03 20.24
CA TYR A 102 -8.15 -9.81 20.04
C TYR A 102 -8.69 -8.71 20.97
N GLU A 103 -8.32 -8.76 22.27
CA GLU A 103 -8.76 -7.78 23.27
C GLU A 103 -8.31 -6.36 22.88
N SER A 104 -7.09 -6.23 22.35
CA SER A 104 -6.59 -4.95 21.86
C SER A 104 -7.39 -4.45 20.64
N LEU A 105 -7.74 -5.32 19.70
CA LEU A 105 -8.47 -4.95 18.48
C LEU A 105 -9.93 -4.61 18.77
N VAL A 106 -10.62 -5.38 19.59
CA VAL A 106 -12.03 -5.14 19.93
C VAL A 106 -12.26 -3.76 20.54
N THR A 107 -11.35 -3.27 21.37
CA THR A 107 -11.46 -1.92 21.95
C THR A 107 -11.36 -0.81 20.90
N LYS A 108 -10.85 -1.10 19.71
CA LYS A 108 -10.65 -0.16 18.59
C LYS A 108 -11.78 -0.24 17.54
N VAL A 109 -12.70 -1.18 17.66
CA VAL A 109 -13.92 -1.18 16.83
C VAL A 109 -14.83 -0.06 17.31
N LYS A 110 -15.27 0.79 16.38
CA LYS A 110 -16.12 1.97 16.66
C LYS A 110 -17.25 2.06 15.66
N ARG A 111 -18.29 2.74 16.08
CA ARG A 111 -19.50 2.99 15.30
C ARG A 111 -19.51 4.43 14.78
N GLY A 112 -19.65 4.60 13.46
CA GLY A 112 -20.04 5.87 12.86
C GLY A 112 -21.53 6.14 13.05
N LEU A 113 -22.02 7.30 12.57
CA LEU A 113 -23.46 7.54 12.52
C LEU A 113 -24.07 6.78 11.32
N PRO A 114 -25.26 6.17 11.47
CA PRO A 114 -25.99 5.56 10.37
C PRO A 114 -26.71 6.65 9.53
N GLN A 115 -25.95 7.65 9.08
CA GLN A 115 -26.40 8.77 8.25
C GLN A 115 -25.42 9.02 7.11
N TYR A 116 -25.94 9.04 5.90
CA TYR A 116 -25.15 9.17 4.68
C TYR A 116 -24.47 10.53 4.53
N GLY A 117 -23.19 10.52 4.18
CA GLY A 117 -22.43 11.68 3.70
C GLY A 117 -22.49 12.88 4.64
N MET A 118 -22.59 14.08 4.07
CA MET A 118 -22.66 15.33 4.82
C MET A 118 -23.92 15.48 5.69
N GLY A 119 -24.95 14.65 5.49
CA GLY A 119 -26.07 14.55 6.43
C GLY A 119 -25.65 14.07 7.81
N GLY A 120 -24.53 13.35 7.90
CA GLY A 120 -23.91 12.87 9.16
C GLY A 120 -22.82 13.81 9.70
N VAL A 121 -22.71 15.07 9.21
CA VAL A 121 -21.66 16.02 9.60
C VAL A 121 -22.25 17.33 10.10
N GLY A 122 -21.73 17.86 11.19
CA GLY A 122 -22.17 19.13 11.79
C GLY A 122 -22.41 19.04 13.30
N ASP A 123 -23.06 20.07 13.83
CA ASP A 123 -23.40 20.11 15.26
C ASP A 123 -24.36 18.97 15.65
N GLY A 124 -24.04 18.30 16.77
CA GLY A 124 -24.81 17.16 17.25
C GLY A 124 -24.68 15.87 16.41
N LYS A 125 -23.70 15.79 15.50
CA LYS A 125 -23.45 14.63 14.64
C LYS A 125 -22.24 13.78 15.08
N ASP A 126 -21.76 13.99 16.30
CA ASP A 126 -20.66 13.18 16.84
C ASP A 126 -21.05 11.70 16.94
N SER A 127 -20.06 10.85 16.72
CA SER A 127 -20.17 9.40 16.86
C SER A 127 -18.95 8.84 17.60
N GLU A 128 -19.07 7.60 18.10
CA GLU A 128 -17.89 6.91 18.66
C GLU A 128 -16.69 6.93 17.69
N GLY A 129 -16.96 6.75 16.39
CA GLY A 129 -15.95 6.74 15.36
C GLY A 129 -15.29 8.10 15.15
N SER A 130 -16.06 9.18 15.01
CA SER A 130 -15.53 10.52 14.83
C SER A 130 -14.72 11.00 16.05
N ASP A 131 -15.22 10.74 17.26
CA ASP A 131 -14.51 11.06 18.50
C ASP A 131 -13.23 10.22 18.67
N TRP A 132 -13.28 8.96 18.24
CA TRP A 132 -12.11 8.09 18.28
C TRP A 132 -11.01 8.56 17.31
N ILE A 133 -11.34 9.02 16.11
CA ILE A 133 -10.38 9.63 15.17
C ILE A 133 -9.68 10.81 15.86
N ILE A 134 -10.41 11.73 16.48
CA ILE A 134 -9.85 12.87 17.20
C ILE A 134 -8.90 12.39 18.30
N LYS A 135 -9.35 11.47 19.14
CA LYS A 135 -8.55 10.90 20.23
C LYS A 135 -7.24 10.26 19.75
N VAL A 136 -7.27 9.59 18.61
CA VAL A 136 -6.07 8.97 18.00
C VAL A 136 -5.12 10.04 17.48
N LEU A 137 -5.62 11.12 16.87
CA LEU A 137 -4.79 12.23 16.39
C LEU A 137 -4.16 13.03 17.52
N GLU A 138 -4.85 13.15 18.67
CA GLU A 138 -4.36 13.83 19.88
C GLU A 138 -3.25 13.07 20.61
N LYS A 139 -3.06 11.77 20.35
CA LYS A 139 -1.97 11.01 20.97
C LYS A 139 -0.62 11.72 20.79
N ASN A 140 0.20 11.68 21.83
CA ASN A 140 1.59 12.17 21.75
C ASN A 140 2.48 11.20 20.96
N ASP A 141 2.13 11.03 19.69
CA ASP A 141 2.84 10.25 18.70
C ASP A 141 3.02 11.11 17.45
N HIS A 142 4.24 11.24 16.97
CA HIS A 142 4.56 12.11 15.83
C HIS A 142 4.27 11.45 14.48
N ARG A 143 4.12 10.13 14.46
CA ARG A 143 3.85 9.36 13.23
C ARG A 143 2.48 9.73 12.67
N PRO A 144 2.36 9.89 11.34
CA PRO A 144 1.07 10.03 10.68
C PRO A 144 0.13 8.84 10.95
N VAL A 145 -1.17 9.10 10.81
CA VAL A 145 -2.21 8.08 10.82
C VAL A 145 -2.78 7.95 9.41
N TRP A 146 -2.63 6.78 8.81
CA TRP A 146 -3.20 6.43 7.53
C TRP A 146 -4.65 6.02 7.73
N ILE A 147 -5.56 6.84 7.25
CA ILE A 147 -7.01 6.60 7.29
C ILE A 147 -7.43 6.04 5.96
N GLN A 148 -7.77 4.75 5.96
CA GLN A 148 -8.19 3.99 4.80
C GLN A 148 -9.73 4.02 4.75
N VAL A 149 -10.27 4.59 3.69
CA VAL A 149 -11.70 4.77 3.52
C VAL A 149 -12.18 3.77 2.47
N TRP A 150 -12.87 2.74 2.91
CA TRP A 150 -13.45 1.67 2.10
C TRP A 150 -14.87 2.03 1.67
N GLY A 151 -15.65 2.62 2.58
CA GLY A 151 -16.98 3.16 2.32
C GLY A 151 -17.01 4.69 2.22
N GLY A 152 -17.95 5.33 2.90
CA GLY A 152 -18.06 6.79 2.98
C GLY A 152 -17.07 7.41 3.96
N ALA A 153 -16.67 8.66 3.70
CA ALA A 153 -15.72 9.40 4.51
C ALA A 153 -16.40 10.28 5.59
N ASN A 154 -17.71 10.16 5.80
CA ASN A 154 -18.49 11.03 6.67
C ASN A 154 -17.99 11.05 8.13
N CYS A 155 -17.51 9.93 8.64
CA CYS A 155 -16.97 9.84 10.01
C CYS A 155 -15.67 10.65 10.15
N LEU A 156 -14.78 10.61 9.14
CA LEU A 156 -13.60 11.47 9.07
C LEU A 156 -13.99 12.95 8.90
N ALA A 157 -14.97 13.23 8.04
CA ALA A 157 -15.46 14.59 7.82
C ALA A 157 -15.99 15.20 9.11
N GLN A 158 -16.75 14.44 9.94
CA GLN A 158 -17.22 14.91 11.24
C GLN A 158 -16.06 15.19 12.20
N ALA A 159 -15.06 14.32 12.26
CA ALA A 159 -13.87 14.54 13.09
C ALA A 159 -13.13 15.83 12.69
N LEU A 160 -12.90 16.04 11.40
CA LEU A 160 -12.24 17.24 10.88
C LEU A 160 -13.09 18.50 11.09
N TRP A 161 -14.42 18.40 10.90
CA TRP A 161 -15.36 19.48 11.18
C TRP A 161 -15.33 19.89 12.65
N LYS A 162 -15.35 18.94 13.56
CA LYS A 162 -15.29 19.19 15.01
C LYS A 162 -13.97 19.84 15.41
N ILE A 163 -12.83 19.32 14.97
CA ILE A 163 -11.51 19.92 15.19
C ILE A 163 -11.49 21.38 14.72
N LYS A 164 -12.00 21.66 13.51
CA LYS A 164 -12.03 23.01 12.91
C LYS A 164 -12.86 23.99 13.74
N ASN A 165 -13.95 23.54 14.35
CA ASN A 165 -14.91 24.42 15.04
C ASN A 165 -14.68 24.52 16.56
N THR A 166 -13.88 23.61 17.15
CA THR A 166 -13.71 23.55 18.61
C THR A 166 -12.27 23.83 19.07
N MET A 167 -11.28 23.75 18.18
CA MET A 167 -9.88 23.93 18.53
C MET A 167 -9.31 25.24 17.94
N SER A 168 -8.24 25.75 18.54
CA SER A 168 -7.52 26.87 17.94
C SER A 168 -6.91 26.48 16.59
N PRO A 169 -6.72 27.41 15.64
CA PRO A 169 -6.12 27.11 14.34
C PRO A 169 -4.75 26.41 14.44
N LYS A 170 -3.95 26.75 15.44
CA LYS A 170 -2.62 26.16 15.67
C LYS A 170 -2.72 24.70 16.11
N GLU A 171 -3.65 24.38 17.01
CA GLU A 171 -3.88 23.00 17.47
C GLU A 171 -4.46 22.16 16.35
N ALA A 172 -5.47 22.67 15.65
CA ALA A 172 -6.09 22.01 14.51
C ALA A 172 -5.06 21.67 13.41
N SER A 173 -4.22 22.61 13.02
CA SER A 173 -3.17 22.40 12.00
C SER A 173 -2.18 21.30 12.41
N LYS A 174 -1.85 21.20 13.71
CA LYS A 174 -0.99 20.12 14.22
C LYS A 174 -1.64 18.74 14.04
N LEU A 175 -2.96 18.64 14.23
CA LEU A 175 -3.69 17.38 14.05
C LEU A 175 -3.83 17.04 12.56
N TYR A 176 -4.16 18.00 11.71
CA TYR A 176 -4.26 17.81 10.26
C TYR A 176 -2.94 17.32 9.65
N GLY A 177 -1.80 17.83 10.14
CA GLY A 177 -0.48 17.37 9.68
C GLY A 177 -0.20 15.88 9.89
N LYS A 178 -0.93 15.24 10.81
CA LYS A 178 -0.82 13.79 11.06
C LYS A 178 -1.72 12.95 10.15
N VAL A 179 -2.66 13.53 9.43
CA VAL A 179 -3.64 12.78 8.63
C VAL A 179 -3.05 12.42 7.27
N ARG A 180 -3.17 11.15 6.91
CA ARG A 180 -2.96 10.62 5.57
C ARG A 180 -4.22 9.87 5.17
N VAL A 181 -4.82 10.22 4.06
CA VAL A 181 -6.06 9.59 3.60
C VAL A 181 -5.79 8.78 2.35
N TYR A 182 -6.21 7.53 2.36
CA TYR A 182 -6.38 6.73 1.16
C TYR A 182 -7.83 6.31 1.06
N THR A 183 -8.56 6.92 0.14
CA THR A 183 -9.95 6.59 -0.18
C THR A 183 -9.97 5.76 -1.45
N ILE A 184 -10.64 4.60 -1.42
CA ILE A 184 -10.82 3.75 -2.62
C ILE A 184 -11.50 4.57 -3.71
N SER A 185 -12.66 5.13 -3.41
CA SER A 185 -13.36 6.11 -4.25
C SER A 185 -14.33 6.92 -3.41
N ASP A 186 -14.90 7.97 -3.99
CA ASP A 186 -15.93 8.74 -3.31
C ASP A 186 -17.24 7.95 -3.28
N GLN A 187 -17.58 7.42 -2.12
CA GLN A 187 -18.85 6.71 -1.89
C GLN A 187 -19.86 7.57 -1.11
N ASP A 188 -19.52 8.82 -0.84
CA ASP A 188 -20.42 9.86 -0.33
C ASP A 188 -19.89 11.27 -0.67
N ASP A 189 -20.66 12.32 -0.39
CA ASP A 189 -20.30 13.71 -0.65
C ASP A 189 -19.33 14.30 0.38
N SER A 190 -18.96 13.54 1.41
CA SER A 190 -18.01 14.00 2.43
C SER A 190 -16.55 13.96 1.94
N GLY A 191 -16.18 13.05 1.05
CA GLY A 191 -14.85 13.02 0.44
C GLY A 191 -14.50 14.33 -0.30
N PRO A 192 -15.28 14.76 -1.31
CA PRO A 192 -15.14 16.05 -1.95
C PRO A 192 -15.18 17.24 -0.99
N TRP A 193 -16.07 17.19 0.02
CA TRP A 193 -16.14 18.22 1.05
C TRP A 193 -14.83 18.32 1.85
N ILE A 194 -14.24 17.20 2.26
CA ILE A 194 -12.93 17.18 2.93
C ILE A 194 -11.87 17.83 2.04
N ARG A 195 -11.74 17.42 0.79
CA ARG A 195 -10.73 17.96 -0.13
C ARG A 195 -10.89 19.45 -0.37
N LYS A 196 -12.13 19.96 -0.42
CA LYS A 196 -12.44 21.37 -0.57
C LYS A 196 -12.09 22.20 0.68
N ASN A 197 -12.35 21.66 1.87
CA ASN A 197 -12.22 22.42 3.13
C ASN A 197 -10.87 22.25 3.83
N PHE A 198 -10.09 21.21 3.45
CA PHE A 198 -8.78 20.87 4.01
C PHE A 198 -7.81 20.58 2.85
N PRO A 199 -7.46 21.61 2.04
CA PRO A 199 -6.67 21.42 0.82
C PRO A 199 -5.23 20.97 1.09
N GLU A 200 -4.72 21.14 2.29
CA GLU A 200 -3.38 20.71 2.73
C GLU A 200 -3.28 19.22 3.08
N LEU A 201 -4.41 18.53 3.23
CA LEU A 201 -4.36 17.12 3.59
C LEU A 201 -3.73 16.27 2.47
N PHE A 202 -2.84 15.37 2.88
CA PHE A 202 -2.40 14.30 2.02
C PHE A 202 -3.59 13.37 1.70
N TYR A 203 -3.96 13.28 0.43
CA TYR A 203 -5.16 12.59 0.02
C TYR A 203 -4.92 11.78 -1.26
N ILE A 204 -5.13 10.47 -1.20
CA ILE A 204 -5.16 9.57 -2.36
C ILE A 204 -6.61 9.18 -2.60
N CYS A 205 -7.08 9.30 -3.83
CA CYS A 205 -8.43 8.87 -4.21
C CYS A 205 -8.50 8.56 -5.70
N SER A 206 -9.19 7.48 -6.05
CA SER A 206 -9.67 7.20 -7.38
C SER A 206 -11.13 7.64 -7.48
N PRO A 207 -11.42 8.93 -7.74
CA PRO A 207 -12.80 9.39 -7.76
C PRO A 207 -13.57 8.70 -8.89
N GLY A 208 -14.82 8.38 -8.61
CA GLY A 208 -15.71 7.83 -9.61
C GLY A 208 -16.04 8.88 -10.67
N TYR A 209 -15.39 8.83 -11.82
CA TYR A 209 -15.76 9.65 -12.98
C TYR A 209 -16.01 8.79 -14.20
N GLU A 210 -16.92 9.23 -15.05
CA GLU A 210 -17.23 8.54 -16.29
C GLU A 210 -16.07 8.63 -17.29
N HIS A 211 -15.72 7.50 -17.85
CA HIS A 211 -14.91 7.42 -19.05
C HIS A 211 -15.75 6.75 -20.15
N ASN A 212 -16.02 7.46 -21.23
CA ASN A 212 -16.79 6.98 -22.39
C ASN A 212 -18.16 6.35 -22.06
N GLY A 213 -18.87 6.90 -21.07
CA GLY A 213 -20.22 6.46 -20.70
C GLY A 213 -20.28 5.21 -19.82
N ALA A 214 -19.14 4.66 -19.40
CA ALA A 214 -19.08 3.58 -18.41
C ALA A 214 -18.96 4.15 -17.00
N GLY A 215 -19.52 3.48 -15.99
CA GLY A 215 -19.44 3.87 -14.59
C GLY A 215 -17.99 4.02 -14.13
N GLY A 216 -17.71 5.06 -13.34
CA GLY A 216 -16.36 5.51 -13.00
C GLY A 216 -15.49 4.49 -12.30
N TYR A 217 -16.07 3.55 -11.55
CA TYR A 217 -15.32 2.52 -10.81
C TYR A 217 -14.57 1.56 -11.71
N HIS A 218 -15.05 1.29 -12.92
CA HIS A 218 -14.36 0.40 -13.86
C HIS A 218 -12.98 0.91 -14.31
N TYR A 219 -12.73 2.21 -14.18
CA TYR A 219 -11.48 2.86 -14.58
C TYR A 219 -10.65 3.34 -13.37
N ALA A 220 -11.12 3.09 -12.16
CA ALA A 220 -10.38 3.44 -10.97
C ALA A 220 -9.17 2.52 -10.78
N THR A 221 -8.05 3.06 -10.29
CA THR A 221 -6.82 2.30 -10.01
C THR A 221 -7.10 1.08 -9.15
N TRP A 222 -7.88 1.23 -8.07
CA TRP A 222 -8.16 0.16 -7.12
C TRP A 222 -8.85 -1.07 -7.76
N SER A 223 -9.65 -0.88 -8.80
CA SER A 223 -10.30 -2.01 -9.47
C SER A 223 -9.31 -2.91 -10.21
N GLY A 224 -8.04 -2.50 -10.34
CA GLY A 224 -6.94 -3.36 -10.81
C GLY A 224 -6.67 -4.59 -9.94
N ILE A 225 -7.24 -4.68 -8.74
CA ILE A 225 -7.11 -5.90 -7.90
C ILE A 225 -7.76 -7.11 -8.58
N SER A 226 -8.95 -6.96 -9.18
CA SER A 226 -9.70 -8.05 -9.81
C SER A 226 -10.68 -7.61 -10.90
N GLY A 227 -10.80 -6.31 -11.17
CA GLY A 227 -11.83 -5.77 -12.06
C GLY A 227 -11.77 -6.26 -13.51
N ASP A 228 -10.59 -6.66 -14.00
CA ASP A 228 -10.41 -7.31 -15.28
C ASP A 228 -11.18 -8.65 -15.39
N THR A 229 -11.31 -9.38 -14.31
CA THR A 229 -12.08 -10.61 -14.25
C THR A 229 -13.57 -10.34 -14.08
N PHE A 230 -13.94 -9.55 -13.07
CA PHE A 230 -15.34 -9.39 -12.70
C PHE A 230 -16.08 -8.35 -13.53
N HIS A 231 -15.38 -7.39 -14.12
CA HIS A 231 -15.96 -6.42 -15.06
C HIS A 231 -15.66 -6.74 -16.54
N GLY A 232 -14.82 -7.76 -16.80
CA GLY A 232 -14.48 -8.20 -18.15
C GLY A 232 -13.69 -7.18 -18.98
N ARG A 233 -12.95 -6.28 -18.32
CA ARG A 233 -12.19 -5.19 -18.97
C ARG A 233 -10.73 -5.26 -18.60
N PHE A 234 -9.85 -4.69 -19.48
CA PHE A 234 -8.42 -4.55 -19.20
C PHE A 234 -7.73 -5.91 -18.92
N THR A 235 -7.67 -6.75 -19.92
CA THR A 235 -6.99 -8.06 -19.88
C THR A 235 -5.50 -7.92 -19.62
N GLY A 236 -4.80 -9.03 -19.49
CA GLY A 236 -3.35 -9.09 -19.33
C GLY A 236 -2.86 -9.53 -17.95
N ALA A 237 -3.69 -9.43 -16.92
CA ALA A 237 -3.34 -9.88 -15.58
C ALA A 237 -3.45 -11.42 -15.41
N ASN A 238 -2.75 -11.96 -14.41
CA ASN A 238 -2.96 -13.33 -13.97
C ASN A 238 -4.34 -13.49 -13.35
N ARG A 239 -5.28 -14.10 -14.09
CA ARG A 239 -6.66 -14.35 -13.62
C ARG A 239 -6.78 -15.62 -12.79
N GLN A 240 -5.83 -16.53 -12.91
CA GLN A 240 -5.88 -17.80 -12.19
C GLN A 240 -5.87 -17.59 -10.68
N VAL A 241 -5.01 -16.69 -10.18
CA VAL A 241 -4.85 -16.41 -8.74
C VAL A 241 -5.99 -15.60 -8.10
N ILE A 242 -7.05 -15.29 -8.85
CA ILE A 242 -8.30 -14.68 -8.38
C ILE A 242 -9.53 -15.46 -8.84
N SER A 243 -9.34 -16.69 -9.36
CA SER A 243 -10.47 -17.56 -9.70
C SER A 243 -11.17 -18.04 -8.42
N LYS A 244 -12.44 -18.41 -8.53
CA LYS A 244 -13.21 -18.96 -7.40
C LYS A 244 -12.56 -20.22 -6.83
N GLU A 245 -12.00 -21.05 -7.69
CA GLU A 245 -11.28 -22.26 -7.32
C GLU A 245 -10.03 -21.92 -6.49
N TRP A 246 -9.23 -20.95 -6.97
CA TRP A 246 -8.03 -20.52 -6.25
C TRP A 246 -8.37 -19.92 -4.88
N ILE A 247 -9.39 -19.06 -4.80
CA ILE A 247 -9.86 -18.43 -3.55
C ILE A 247 -10.31 -19.51 -2.56
N ARG A 248 -11.12 -20.48 -3.04
CA ARG A 248 -11.58 -21.58 -2.21
C ARG A 248 -10.40 -22.39 -1.64
N GLU A 249 -9.45 -22.77 -2.48
CA GLU A 249 -8.33 -23.64 -2.13
C GLU A 249 -7.26 -22.95 -1.28
N ASN A 250 -7.02 -21.65 -1.48
CA ASN A 250 -5.90 -20.92 -0.86
C ASN A 250 -6.33 -19.95 0.25
N ILE A 251 -7.63 -19.73 0.42
CA ILE A 251 -8.12 -18.77 1.43
C ILE A 251 -9.21 -19.40 2.30
N GLN A 252 -10.27 -19.97 1.70
CA GLN A 252 -11.48 -20.36 2.42
C GLN A 252 -11.37 -21.75 3.07
N GLU A 253 -11.05 -22.78 2.27
CA GLU A 253 -11.04 -24.17 2.73
C GLU A 253 -9.72 -24.51 3.44
N ASN A 254 -9.82 -25.19 4.57
CA ASN A 254 -8.67 -25.70 5.34
C ASN A 254 -7.70 -24.61 5.87
N HIS A 255 -8.13 -23.32 5.90
CA HIS A 255 -7.33 -22.23 6.46
C HIS A 255 -7.91 -21.69 7.80
N GLY A 256 -8.58 -22.57 8.51
CA GLY A 256 -9.09 -22.32 9.86
C GLY A 256 -10.27 -21.36 9.91
N PRO A 257 -10.63 -20.92 11.12
CA PRO A 257 -11.79 -20.06 11.31
C PRO A 257 -11.74 -18.74 10.56
N LEU A 258 -10.54 -18.15 10.35
CA LEU A 258 -10.42 -16.88 9.64
C LEU A 258 -10.67 -17.06 8.14
N GLY A 259 -10.19 -18.13 7.53
CA GLY A 259 -10.50 -18.47 6.14
C GLY A 259 -12.00 -18.69 5.90
N ALA A 260 -12.68 -19.33 6.87
CA ALA A 260 -14.13 -19.56 6.80
C ALA A 260 -14.96 -18.26 6.84
N GLU A 261 -14.39 -17.15 7.35
CA GLU A 261 -15.05 -15.83 7.36
C GLU A 261 -14.87 -15.06 6.04
N TYR A 262 -14.05 -15.54 5.10
CA TYR A 262 -13.89 -14.94 3.79
C TYR A 262 -15.07 -15.32 2.90
N PRO A 263 -15.98 -14.38 2.57
CA PRO A 263 -17.18 -14.70 1.80
C PRO A 263 -16.87 -14.97 0.31
N ASP A 264 -17.80 -15.62 -0.37
CA ASP A 264 -17.74 -15.76 -1.82
C ASP A 264 -17.76 -14.42 -2.54
N VAL A 265 -17.09 -14.38 -3.69
CA VAL A 265 -17.06 -13.18 -4.53
C VAL A 265 -18.39 -13.03 -5.27
N GLU A 266 -19.05 -11.89 -5.10
CA GLU A 266 -20.30 -11.57 -5.79
C GLU A 266 -20.09 -10.59 -6.94
N TYR A 267 -19.54 -9.40 -6.67
CA TYR A 267 -19.34 -8.34 -7.67
C TYR A 267 -17.88 -8.14 -8.03
N LEU A 268 -17.04 -7.89 -7.03
CA LEU A 268 -15.59 -7.68 -7.16
C LEU A 268 -14.89 -8.32 -5.97
N MET A 269 -13.75 -8.95 -6.19
CA MET A 269 -12.93 -9.47 -5.11
C MET A 269 -12.13 -8.33 -4.49
N GLU A 270 -12.29 -8.12 -3.18
CA GLU A 270 -11.42 -7.26 -2.36
C GLU A 270 -11.19 -5.84 -2.91
N GLY A 271 -12.27 -5.13 -3.29
CA GLY A 271 -12.17 -3.78 -3.82
C GLY A 271 -11.40 -2.80 -2.91
N ASP A 272 -11.40 -3.04 -1.61
CA ASP A 272 -10.79 -2.15 -0.60
C ASP A 272 -9.34 -2.47 -0.27
N SER A 273 -8.91 -3.70 -0.57
CA SER A 273 -7.56 -4.17 -0.24
C SER A 273 -6.43 -3.32 -0.81
N PRO A 274 -6.53 -2.67 -1.98
CA PRO A 274 -5.49 -1.76 -2.45
C PRO A 274 -5.10 -0.67 -1.46
N SER A 275 -6.02 -0.20 -0.61
CA SER A 275 -5.74 0.84 0.39
C SER A 275 -4.66 0.45 1.39
N PHE A 276 -4.68 -0.77 1.91
CA PHE A 276 -3.67 -1.25 2.85
C PHE A 276 -2.54 -2.03 2.18
N LEU A 277 -2.75 -2.65 1.02
CA LEU A 277 -1.66 -3.20 0.20
C LEU A 277 -0.66 -2.10 -0.17
N TYR A 278 -1.13 -0.86 -0.28
CA TYR A 278 -0.32 0.34 -0.43
C TYR A 278 0.67 0.54 0.74
N LEU A 279 0.34 0.09 1.93
CA LEU A 279 1.13 0.28 3.15
C LEU A 279 2.04 -0.92 3.51
N VAL A 280 1.94 -2.04 2.78
CA VAL A 280 2.75 -3.24 3.07
C VAL A 280 4.23 -2.93 2.84
N PRO A 281 5.10 -3.09 3.86
CA PRO A 281 6.52 -2.75 3.78
C PRO A 281 7.33 -3.85 3.05
N ASN A 282 6.98 -4.11 1.79
CA ASN A 282 7.59 -5.15 0.96
C ASN A 282 8.88 -4.69 0.24
N GLY A 283 9.33 -3.45 0.47
CA GLY A 283 10.53 -2.87 -0.14
C GLY A 283 10.32 -2.17 -1.48
N LEU A 284 9.07 -2.14 -1.98
CA LEU A 284 8.74 -1.59 -3.30
C LEU A 284 8.61 -0.07 -3.32
N SER A 285 8.10 0.55 -2.24
CA SER A 285 7.89 2.00 -2.19
C SER A 285 7.94 2.56 -0.76
N ASP A 286 8.01 3.88 -0.70
CA ASP A 286 7.71 4.68 0.47
C ASP A 286 6.27 5.22 0.33
N PRO A 287 5.35 4.95 1.27
CA PRO A 287 3.96 5.41 1.19
C PRO A 287 3.79 6.94 1.12
N GLU A 288 4.75 7.72 1.60
CA GLU A 288 4.73 9.18 1.45
C GLU A 288 4.99 9.65 0.00
N ASN A 289 5.35 8.73 -0.90
CA ASN A 289 5.68 8.98 -2.30
C ASN A 289 4.75 8.20 -3.27
N PRO A 290 3.49 8.62 -3.48
CA PRO A 290 2.51 7.87 -4.28
C PRO A 290 2.91 7.63 -5.73
N TYR A 291 3.77 8.48 -6.30
CA TYR A 291 4.29 8.31 -7.66
C TYR A 291 5.23 7.10 -7.81
N GLN A 292 5.72 6.53 -6.73
CA GLN A 292 6.62 5.37 -6.79
C GLN A 292 5.92 4.08 -7.24
N GLY A 293 4.66 3.90 -6.89
CA GLY A 293 3.91 2.69 -7.20
C GLY A 293 4.29 1.48 -6.34
N ASN A 294 3.26 0.72 -5.94
CA ASN A 294 3.37 -0.47 -5.10
C ASN A 294 2.16 -1.40 -5.31
N TRP A 295 1.94 -2.38 -4.41
CA TRP A 295 0.81 -3.30 -4.48
C TRP A 295 -0.56 -2.64 -4.42
N GLY A 296 -0.65 -1.44 -3.86
CA GLY A 296 -1.88 -0.62 -3.80
C GLY A 296 -2.00 0.41 -4.93
N GLY A 297 -1.10 0.37 -5.92
CA GLY A 297 -1.16 1.24 -7.10
C GLY A 297 -0.13 2.37 -7.12
N ARG A 298 -0.14 3.13 -8.23
CA ARG A 298 0.65 4.34 -8.45
C ARG A 298 -0.29 5.51 -8.70
N TYR A 299 0.08 6.69 -8.21
CA TYR A 299 -0.75 7.88 -8.27
C TYR A 299 0.06 9.10 -8.70
N GLU A 300 -0.61 10.04 -9.38
CA GLU A 300 -0.05 11.33 -9.76
C GLU A 300 -0.81 12.47 -9.09
N PHE A 301 -0.13 13.60 -8.88
CA PHE A 301 -0.69 14.76 -8.21
C PHE A 301 -1.23 15.75 -9.22
N TYR A 302 -2.55 15.78 -9.39
CA TYR A 302 -3.24 16.67 -10.32
C TYR A 302 -4.69 16.88 -9.89
N THR A 303 -5.41 17.81 -10.54
CA THR A 303 -6.85 18.01 -10.34
C THR A 303 -7.63 17.14 -11.32
N PRO A 304 -8.26 16.03 -10.88
CA PRO A 304 -9.03 15.16 -11.75
C PRO A 304 -10.24 15.89 -12.33
N ARG A 305 -10.61 15.56 -13.57
CA ARG A 305 -11.87 15.97 -14.15
C ARG A 305 -12.95 15.00 -13.68
N THR A 306 -13.73 15.40 -12.67
CA THR A 306 -14.90 14.65 -12.22
C THR A 306 -16.09 15.00 -13.08
N ARG A 307 -16.85 14.01 -13.55
CA ARG A 307 -18.19 14.26 -14.06
C ARG A 307 -19.20 14.28 -12.90
N LYS A 308 -20.26 15.08 -13.08
CA LYS A 308 -21.35 15.30 -12.13
C LYS A 308 -22.17 14.05 -11.76
N TRP A 309 -21.54 12.90 -11.52
CA TRP A 309 -22.36 11.75 -11.22
C TRP A 309 -22.89 11.79 -9.78
N PHE A 310 -22.04 12.22 -8.84
CA PHE A 310 -22.43 12.33 -7.44
C PHE A 310 -22.12 13.69 -6.83
N PHE A 311 -21.07 14.41 -7.32
CA PHE A 311 -20.48 15.52 -6.61
C PHE A 311 -20.04 16.64 -7.56
N GLU A 312 -19.79 17.81 -6.98
CA GLU A 312 -19.24 18.95 -7.71
C GLU A 312 -17.84 18.67 -8.27
N PRO A 313 -17.41 19.37 -9.33
CA PRO A 313 -16.05 19.26 -9.85
C PRO A 313 -15.00 19.54 -8.79
N GLU A 314 -13.90 18.80 -8.84
CA GLU A 314 -12.74 19.04 -7.98
C GLU A 314 -12.14 20.43 -8.21
N THR A 315 -11.72 21.07 -7.13
CA THR A 315 -11.19 22.43 -7.14
C THR A 315 -9.72 22.51 -6.82
N ARG A 316 -9.08 21.40 -6.48
CA ARG A 316 -7.67 21.34 -6.12
C ARG A 316 -7.00 20.04 -6.59
N PRO A 317 -5.67 20.00 -6.71
CA PRO A 317 -4.96 18.75 -6.95
C PRO A 317 -4.95 17.86 -5.71
N PHE A 318 -4.90 16.55 -5.97
CA PHE A 318 -4.63 15.49 -4.99
C PHE A 318 -4.07 14.27 -5.75
N TRP A 319 -3.60 13.26 -5.02
CA TRP A 319 -3.07 12.04 -5.62
C TRP A 319 -4.21 11.21 -6.21
N SER A 320 -4.18 11.02 -7.52
CA SER A 320 -5.24 10.32 -8.26
C SER A 320 -4.67 9.40 -9.33
N ASN A 321 -5.56 8.73 -10.05
CA ASN A 321 -5.25 7.70 -11.05
C ASN A 321 -4.15 8.12 -12.01
N THR A 322 -3.25 7.19 -12.29
CA THR A 322 -2.28 7.29 -13.38
C THR A 322 -2.10 5.93 -14.05
N GLU A 323 -1.42 5.89 -15.19
CA GLU A 323 -1.26 4.68 -15.98
C GLU A 323 0.18 4.16 -15.93
N ASP A 324 0.31 2.83 -15.87
CA ASP A 324 1.56 2.13 -16.14
C ASP A 324 1.46 1.38 -17.46
N GLU A 325 2.61 1.20 -18.12
CA GLU A 325 2.78 0.28 -19.22
C GLU A 325 3.50 -0.98 -18.72
N TYR A 326 2.96 -2.15 -19.04
CA TYR A 326 3.55 -3.41 -18.63
C TYR A 326 3.41 -4.50 -19.69
N LEU A 327 4.53 -5.12 -20.07
CA LEU A 327 4.54 -6.31 -20.90
C LEU A 327 4.14 -7.51 -20.04
N SER A 328 2.92 -7.99 -20.24
CA SER A 328 2.40 -9.09 -19.44
C SER A 328 3.04 -10.43 -19.84
N PRO A 329 3.56 -11.19 -18.87
CA PRO A 329 4.05 -12.54 -19.13
C PRO A 329 2.90 -13.55 -19.35
N HIS A 330 1.64 -13.18 -19.11
CA HIS A 330 0.50 -14.07 -19.19
C HIS A 330 -0.10 -14.14 -20.60
N ASP A 331 0.00 -13.08 -21.39
CA ASP A 331 -0.51 -13.05 -22.76
C ASP A 331 0.51 -12.52 -23.78
N GLY A 332 1.69 -12.11 -23.34
CA GLY A 332 2.78 -11.62 -24.20
C GLY A 332 2.55 -10.23 -24.79
N ASN A 333 1.51 -9.50 -24.35
CA ASN A 333 1.16 -8.19 -24.88
C ASN A 333 1.53 -7.06 -23.89
N SER A 334 1.79 -5.87 -24.44
CA SER A 334 1.92 -4.64 -23.64
C SER A 334 0.54 -4.07 -23.35
N HIS A 335 0.30 -3.73 -22.09
CA HIS A 335 -0.94 -3.13 -21.60
C HIS A 335 -0.66 -1.81 -20.90
N THR A 336 -1.49 -0.80 -21.20
CA THR A 336 -1.42 0.52 -20.56
C THR A 336 -2.78 0.86 -19.96
N SER A 337 -2.85 1.01 -18.65
CA SER A 337 -4.05 1.46 -17.94
C SER A 337 -3.77 1.78 -16.48
N HIS A 338 -4.74 2.38 -15.81
CA HIS A 338 -4.71 2.58 -14.34
C HIS A 338 -4.62 1.25 -13.57
N HIS A 339 -5.29 0.22 -14.06
CA HIS A 339 -5.31 -1.11 -13.45
C HIS A 339 -3.94 -1.79 -13.44
N VAL A 340 -3.10 -1.53 -14.47
CA VAL A 340 -1.74 -2.08 -14.57
C VAL A 340 -0.92 -1.73 -13.35
N THR A 341 -1.11 -0.56 -12.77
CA THR A 341 -0.37 -0.10 -11.59
C THR A 341 -0.53 -1.04 -10.37
N ILE A 342 -1.62 -1.83 -10.35
CA ILE A 342 -1.90 -2.85 -9.31
C ILE A 342 -1.69 -4.26 -9.86
N TRP A 343 -2.36 -4.64 -10.96
CA TRP A 343 -2.40 -6.04 -11.36
C TRP A 343 -1.03 -6.59 -11.83
N ARG A 344 -0.08 -5.73 -12.22
CA ARG A 344 1.30 -6.17 -12.48
C ARG A 344 1.96 -6.87 -11.29
N TRP A 345 1.47 -6.64 -10.09
CA TRP A 345 1.93 -7.23 -8.83
C TRP A 345 1.03 -8.37 -8.33
N ARG A 346 -0.04 -8.68 -9.04
CA ARG A 346 -1.12 -9.57 -8.55
C ARG A 346 -0.62 -10.92 -8.08
N THR A 347 0.20 -11.60 -8.86
CA THR A 347 0.73 -12.92 -8.46
C THR A 347 1.48 -12.82 -7.14
N ALA A 348 2.28 -11.78 -6.93
CA ALA A 348 3.05 -11.60 -5.71
C ALA A 348 2.15 -11.37 -4.49
N PHE A 349 1.19 -10.45 -4.56
CA PHE A 349 0.34 -10.20 -3.39
C PHE A 349 -0.70 -11.31 -3.13
N GLN A 350 -1.10 -12.07 -4.15
CA GLN A 350 -1.98 -13.22 -3.96
C GLN A 350 -1.24 -14.39 -3.32
N ASN A 351 -0.04 -14.69 -3.77
CA ASN A 351 0.80 -15.72 -3.15
C ASN A 351 1.16 -15.34 -1.69
N ASP A 352 1.43 -14.07 -1.42
CA ASP A 352 1.69 -13.59 -0.06
C ASP A 352 0.45 -13.77 0.85
N MET A 353 -0.76 -13.53 0.32
CA MET A 353 -2.01 -13.82 1.03
C MET A 353 -2.15 -15.33 1.30
N ALA A 354 -1.94 -16.18 0.30
CA ALA A 354 -2.03 -17.62 0.45
C ALA A 354 -1.07 -18.15 1.54
N ALA A 355 0.18 -17.69 1.53
CA ALA A 355 1.14 -18.06 2.58
C ALA A 355 0.68 -17.61 3.97
N ARG A 356 0.12 -16.39 4.10
CA ARG A 356 -0.40 -15.90 5.39
C ARG A 356 -1.65 -16.65 5.85
N MET A 357 -2.45 -17.17 4.92
CA MET A 357 -3.54 -18.07 5.26
C MET A 357 -3.02 -19.44 5.73
N ASP A 358 -1.95 -19.94 5.12
CA ASP A 358 -1.22 -21.12 5.63
C ASP A 358 -0.70 -20.87 7.05
N TRP A 359 -0.17 -19.68 7.34
CA TRP A 359 0.29 -19.29 8.70
C TRP A 359 -0.82 -19.29 9.74
N CYS A 360 -2.09 -19.25 9.34
CA CYS A 360 -3.21 -19.37 10.26
C CYS A 360 -3.33 -20.77 10.87
N ILE A 361 -2.78 -21.81 10.22
CA ILE A 361 -3.03 -23.21 10.57
C ILE A 361 -1.76 -24.09 10.64
N LYS A 362 -0.73 -23.79 9.84
CA LYS A 362 0.51 -24.58 9.75
C LYS A 362 1.52 -24.14 10.81
N ASP A 363 2.43 -25.04 11.18
CA ASP A 363 3.60 -24.67 11.96
C ASP A 363 4.67 -24.01 11.08
N TYR A 364 5.65 -23.33 11.70
CA TYR A 364 6.67 -22.55 10.99
C TYR A 364 7.38 -23.36 9.90
N GLN A 365 7.75 -24.62 10.18
CA GLN A 365 8.48 -25.47 9.25
C GLN A 365 7.62 -26.03 8.08
N GLU A 366 6.31 -25.84 8.14
CA GLU A 366 5.35 -26.36 7.16
C GLU A 366 4.83 -25.27 6.21
N ALA A 367 5.17 -24.03 6.48
CA ALA A 367 4.74 -22.88 5.70
C ALA A 367 5.93 -22.09 5.15
N ASN A 368 5.75 -21.44 4.00
CA ASN A 368 6.77 -20.62 3.36
C ASN A 368 6.83 -19.21 3.96
N HIS A 369 8.04 -18.63 4.03
CA HIS A 369 8.30 -17.27 4.50
C HIS A 369 9.04 -16.47 3.44
N PRO A 370 8.77 -15.14 3.34
CA PRO A 370 9.29 -14.35 2.24
C PRO A 370 10.80 -14.11 2.34
N PRO A 371 11.47 -14.03 1.19
CA PRO A 371 12.90 -13.72 1.12
C PRO A 371 13.21 -12.32 1.69
N THR A 372 14.46 -12.13 2.08
CA THR A 372 14.98 -10.85 2.56
C THR A 372 15.95 -10.26 1.52
N PRO A 373 15.47 -9.40 0.59
CA PRO A 373 16.33 -8.74 -0.37
C PRO A 373 17.31 -7.78 0.32
N LYS A 374 18.58 -7.84 -0.05
CA LYS A 374 19.61 -6.98 0.54
C LYS A 374 20.59 -6.50 -0.53
N LEU A 375 20.73 -5.18 -0.64
CA LEU A 375 21.70 -4.54 -1.50
C LEU A 375 23.03 -4.38 -0.80
N SER A 376 24.14 -4.48 -1.56
CA SER A 376 25.50 -4.19 -1.08
C SER A 376 25.88 -2.70 -1.17
N HIS A 377 24.93 -1.86 -1.61
CA HIS A 377 25.12 -0.42 -1.83
C HIS A 377 23.90 0.36 -1.32
N GLU A 378 24.01 1.68 -1.30
CA GLU A 378 22.91 2.58 -0.91
C GLU A 378 21.74 2.51 -1.90
N LYS A 379 20.56 2.84 -1.41
CA LYS A 379 19.31 2.85 -2.22
C LYS A 379 19.13 4.15 -3.01
N GLU A 380 19.73 5.24 -2.54
CA GLU A 380 19.69 6.55 -3.18
C GLU A 380 21.09 6.91 -3.67
N LEU A 381 21.21 7.15 -4.96
CA LEU A 381 22.48 7.42 -5.61
C LEU A 381 22.39 8.67 -6.48
N ALA A 382 23.51 9.41 -6.59
CA ALA A 382 23.66 10.51 -7.53
C ALA A 382 24.94 10.32 -8.33
N LEU A 383 24.82 10.17 -9.64
CA LEU A 383 25.93 9.86 -10.53
C LEU A 383 25.90 10.71 -11.80
N LYS A 384 27.05 10.96 -12.40
CA LYS A 384 27.16 11.66 -13.69
C LYS A 384 26.72 10.77 -14.85
N SER A 385 26.11 11.39 -15.85
CA SER A 385 25.62 10.74 -17.07
C SER A 385 26.73 10.04 -17.86
N GLY A 386 26.37 8.97 -18.56
CA GLY A 386 27.27 8.16 -19.38
C GLY A 386 28.21 7.23 -18.60
N GLY A 387 28.14 7.21 -17.27
CA GLY A 387 28.87 6.28 -16.42
C GLY A 387 28.27 4.87 -16.39
N GLN A 388 28.96 3.96 -15.73
CA GLN A 388 28.46 2.62 -15.44
C GLN A 388 28.09 2.51 -13.95
N LEU A 389 27.01 1.77 -13.66
CA LEU A 389 26.59 1.47 -12.30
C LEU A 389 26.41 -0.05 -12.16
N ILE A 390 26.94 -0.59 -11.08
CA ILE A 390 26.68 -1.97 -10.67
C ILE A 390 25.61 -1.95 -9.59
N LEU A 391 24.54 -2.71 -9.81
CA LEU A 391 23.52 -3.01 -8.82
C LEU A 391 23.75 -4.43 -8.33
N ASP A 392 23.87 -4.62 -7.02
CA ASP A 392 24.31 -5.88 -6.42
C ASP A 392 23.44 -6.26 -5.23
N ALA A 393 22.72 -7.36 -5.38
CA ALA A 393 21.82 -7.95 -4.38
C ALA A 393 22.29 -9.32 -3.89
N SER A 394 23.58 -9.65 -4.07
CA SER A 394 24.15 -10.95 -3.69
C SER A 394 24.10 -11.25 -2.18
N LEU A 395 23.76 -10.26 -1.34
CA LEU A 395 23.59 -10.40 0.10
C LEU A 395 22.17 -10.82 0.49
N SER A 396 21.26 -10.98 -0.47
CA SER A 396 19.88 -11.45 -0.22
C SER A 396 19.90 -12.87 0.32
N ASN A 397 18.97 -13.16 1.20
CA ASN A 397 18.82 -14.49 1.80
C ASN A 397 17.35 -14.87 1.97
N ASP A 398 17.12 -16.13 2.23
CA ASP A 398 15.82 -16.70 2.51
C ASP A 398 15.80 -17.33 3.90
N PRO A 399 14.74 -17.13 4.73
CA PRO A 399 14.67 -17.68 6.08
C PRO A 399 14.49 -19.21 6.08
N ASP A 400 13.88 -19.78 5.03
CA ASP A 400 13.63 -21.22 4.89
C ASP A 400 14.77 -21.91 4.09
N ASN A 401 15.77 -21.13 3.64
CA ASN A 401 16.89 -21.55 2.78
C ASN A 401 16.44 -21.94 1.37
N ASP A 402 15.35 -21.38 0.89
CA ASP A 402 14.89 -21.56 -0.46
C ASP A 402 15.83 -20.93 -1.48
N ARG A 403 15.84 -21.49 -2.70
CA ARG A 403 16.60 -20.93 -3.81
C ARG A 403 15.96 -19.62 -4.25
N LEU A 404 16.76 -18.56 -4.37
CA LEU A 404 16.32 -17.26 -4.81
C LEU A 404 16.47 -17.08 -6.33
N THR A 405 15.50 -16.41 -6.92
CA THR A 405 15.53 -15.85 -8.27
C THR A 405 15.44 -14.34 -8.20
N TYR A 406 16.08 -13.67 -9.16
CA TYR A 406 16.19 -12.22 -9.21
C TYR A 406 15.57 -11.71 -10.50
N ASN A 407 15.01 -10.49 -10.45
CA ASN A 407 14.60 -9.77 -11.64
C ASN A 407 14.78 -8.26 -11.41
N TRP A 408 15.66 -7.64 -12.18
CA TRP A 408 15.88 -6.20 -12.17
C TRP A 408 15.17 -5.55 -13.33
N PHE A 409 14.45 -4.46 -13.08
CA PHE A 409 13.85 -3.68 -14.14
C PHE A 409 13.86 -2.18 -13.83
N HIS A 410 13.86 -1.38 -14.90
CA HIS A 410 13.66 0.06 -14.83
C HIS A 410 12.17 0.37 -14.76
N TYR A 411 11.71 0.90 -13.61
CA TYR A 411 10.31 1.35 -13.44
C TYR A 411 10.22 2.79 -13.93
N ARG A 412 10.10 2.95 -15.25
CA ARG A 412 10.20 4.19 -15.98
C ARG A 412 9.19 5.24 -15.50
N GLU A 413 7.95 4.83 -15.25
CA GLU A 413 6.82 5.69 -14.91
C GLU A 413 6.98 6.36 -13.54
N SER A 414 7.83 5.81 -12.67
CA SER A 414 8.12 6.38 -11.33
C SER A 414 9.17 7.51 -11.39
N GLY A 415 9.93 7.62 -12.50
CA GLY A 415 11.03 8.57 -12.65
C GLY A 415 10.72 9.74 -13.56
N THR A 416 11.69 10.65 -13.70
CA THR A 416 11.63 11.77 -14.64
C THR A 416 12.37 11.49 -15.95
N TYR A 417 13.09 10.36 -16.05
CA TYR A 417 13.70 9.88 -17.28
C TYR A 417 12.76 8.87 -17.94
N LEU A 418 12.13 9.29 -19.03
CA LEU A 418 11.13 8.49 -19.74
C LEU A 418 11.72 7.55 -20.82
N GLY A 419 13.02 7.64 -21.08
CA GLY A 419 13.73 6.72 -21.98
C GLY A 419 13.90 5.33 -21.35
N GLN A 420 14.18 4.34 -22.21
CA GLN A 420 14.45 2.98 -21.75
C GLN A 420 15.91 2.84 -21.31
N VAL A 421 16.17 2.25 -20.15
CA VAL A 421 17.50 1.80 -19.75
C VAL A 421 17.53 0.28 -19.82
N LYS A 422 18.44 -0.23 -20.66
CA LYS A 422 18.66 -1.68 -20.78
C LYS A 422 19.45 -2.18 -19.58
N ILE A 423 18.98 -3.26 -18.98
CA ILE A 423 19.69 -4.04 -17.98
C ILE A 423 20.10 -5.35 -18.63
N GLU A 424 21.39 -5.65 -18.64
CA GLU A 424 21.87 -6.93 -19.18
C GLU A 424 21.80 -8.01 -18.12
N ASN A 425 21.28 -9.19 -18.49
CA ASN A 425 21.06 -10.34 -17.61
C ASN A 425 20.28 -9.95 -16.32
N PRO A 426 19.07 -9.40 -16.44
CA PRO A 426 18.32 -8.85 -15.31
C PRO A 426 17.96 -9.89 -14.24
N GLU A 427 18.11 -11.17 -14.56
CA GLU A 427 17.87 -12.31 -13.67
C GLU A 427 19.05 -12.65 -12.75
N GLN A 428 20.18 -11.95 -12.88
CA GLN A 428 21.33 -12.15 -12.01
C GLN A 428 21.23 -11.33 -10.73
N ALA A 429 21.79 -11.84 -9.62
CA ALA A 429 21.86 -11.09 -8.36
C ALA A 429 22.66 -9.78 -8.52
N LYS A 430 23.61 -9.76 -9.45
CA LYS A 430 24.48 -8.61 -9.76
C LYS A 430 24.38 -8.26 -11.23
N VAL A 431 24.01 -7.01 -11.50
CA VAL A 431 23.81 -6.50 -12.86
C VAL A 431 24.58 -5.20 -13.07
N GLN A 432 24.86 -4.91 -14.33
CA GLN A 432 25.49 -3.66 -14.75
C GLN A 432 24.56 -2.89 -15.67
N ILE A 433 24.48 -1.58 -15.45
CA ILE A 433 23.73 -0.66 -16.29
C ILE A 433 24.63 0.47 -16.79
N VAL A 434 24.36 0.96 -17.98
CA VAL A 434 24.96 2.18 -18.53
C VAL A 434 23.99 3.33 -18.34
N LEU A 435 24.46 4.39 -17.70
CA LEU A 435 23.64 5.55 -17.40
C LEU A 435 23.36 6.36 -18.67
N PRO A 436 22.13 6.85 -18.87
CA PRO A 436 21.81 7.70 -20.01
C PRO A 436 22.59 9.03 -19.94
N VAL A 437 22.81 9.63 -21.10
CA VAL A 437 23.30 11.01 -21.17
C VAL A 437 22.10 11.94 -21.03
N VAL A 438 22.18 12.87 -20.08
CA VAL A 438 21.11 13.82 -19.78
C VAL A 438 21.63 15.26 -19.78
N GLU A 439 20.79 16.20 -20.18
CA GLU A 439 21.12 17.64 -20.21
C GLU A 439 20.71 18.34 -18.90
N THR A 440 19.73 17.77 -18.21
CA THR A 440 19.23 18.22 -16.89
C THR A 440 19.15 17.03 -15.95
N PRO A 441 19.23 17.23 -14.62
CA PRO A 441 19.09 16.11 -13.67
C PRO A 441 17.81 15.31 -13.91
N LYS A 442 17.93 13.99 -13.93
CA LYS A 442 16.84 13.04 -14.12
C LYS A 442 16.86 11.96 -13.05
N THR A 443 15.69 11.58 -12.58
CA THR A 443 15.52 10.44 -11.67
C THR A 443 15.15 9.18 -12.44
N LEU A 444 15.75 8.07 -12.05
CA LEU A 444 15.47 6.72 -12.55
C LEU A 444 15.20 5.82 -11.36
N HIS A 445 14.21 4.94 -11.48
CA HIS A 445 13.89 3.96 -10.45
C HIS A 445 14.17 2.55 -10.94
N PHE A 446 15.10 1.86 -10.31
CA PHE A 446 15.36 0.45 -10.56
C PHE A 446 14.75 -0.39 -9.45
N ILE A 447 13.98 -1.40 -9.83
CA ILE A 447 13.37 -2.34 -8.91
C ILE A 447 14.12 -3.66 -8.99
N LEU A 448 14.56 -4.13 -7.85
CA LEU A 448 14.93 -5.52 -7.63
C LEU A 448 13.70 -6.27 -7.14
N GLN A 449 13.35 -7.34 -7.81
CA GLN A 449 12.41 -8.34 -7.36
C GLN A 449 13.18 -9.60 -7.00
N VAL A 450 13.02 -10.10 -5.78
CA VAL A 450 13.57 -11.37 -5.31
C VAL A 450 12.43 -12.30 -4.98
N THR A 451 12.43 -13.48 -5.58
CA THR A 451 11.39 -14.49 -5.40
C THR A 451 12.04 -15.79 -4.97
N ASP A 452 11.49 -16.43 -3.93
CA ASP A 452 11.91 -17.74 -3.45
C ASP A 452 11.37 -18.91 -4.29
N SER A 453 11.76 -20.12 -3.96
CA SER A 453 11.27 -21.36 -4.58
C SER A 453 10.30 -22.13 -3.69
N GLY A 454 9.81 -21.51 -2.61
CA GLY A 454 8.84 -22.09 -1.69
C GLY A 454 7.45 -22.28 -2.31
N ASN A 455 6.50 -22.76 -1.53
CA ASN A 455 5.13 -22.97 -1.99
C ASN A 455 4.13 -22.41 -0.96
N PRO A 456 3.36 -21.34 -1.37
CA PRO A 456 3.47 -20.59 -2.62
C PRO A 456 4.78 -19.81 -2.71
N THR A 457 5.25 -19.49 -3.92
CA THR A 457 6.44 -18.65 -4.10
C THR A 457 6.19 -17.23 -3.59
N LEU A 458 7.11 -16.68 -2.81
CA LEU A 458 6.97 -15.35 -2.21
C LEU A 458 7.97 -14.35 -2.79
N THR A 459 7.54 -13.10 -2.86
CA THR A 459 8.32 -12.04 -3.48
C THR A 459 8.48 -10.85 -2.55
N ARG A 460 9.72 -10.30 -2.49
CA ARG A 460 10.04 -9.02 -1.84
C ARG A 460 10.92 -8.20 -2.76
N TYR A 461 11.02 -6.92 -2.46
CA TYR A 461 11.63 -5.96 -3.38
C TYR A 461 12.70 -5.11 -2.70
N GLN A 462 13.51 -4.46 -3.54
CA GLN A 462 14.27 -3.26 -3.18
C GLN A 462 14.14 -2.24 -4.32
N ARG A 463 13.98 -0.99 -3.95
CA ARG A 463 14.00 0.13 -4.89
C ARG A 463 15.33 0.87 -4.78
N VAL A 464 15.96 1.10 -5.93
CA VAL A 464 17.10 2.00 -6.05
C VAL A 464 16.65 3.23 -6.81
N VAL A 465 16.79 4.40 -6.19
CA VAL A 465 16.50 5.70 -6.80
C VAL A 465 17.81 6.35 -7.21
N LEU A 466 17.98 6.56 -8.50
CA LEU A 466 19.17 7.14 -9.07
C LEU A 466 18.90 8.53 -9.65
N THR A 467 19.61 9.55 -9.17
CA THR A 467 19.67 10.86 -9.82
C THR A 467 20.85 10.89 -10.78
N VAL A 468 20.56 10.94 -12.07
CA VAL A 468 21.59 11.12 -13.12
C VAL A 468 21.78 12.63 -13.34
N LEU A 469 23.00 13.08 -13.12
CA LEU A 469 23.41 14.48 -13.31
C LEU A 469 24.03 14.67 -14.70
N PRO A 470 23.93 15.85 -15.33
CA PRO A 470 24.68 16.18 -16.54
C PRO A 470 26.19 15.95 -16.35
N LYS A 471 26.92 15.83 -17.48
CA LYS A 471 28.40 15.68 -17.47
C LYS A 471 29.10 16.85 -16.80
#